data_b45df0be070d8dc7155366c3d25bad25
#
_entry.id   b45df0be070d8dc7155366c3d25bad25
#
_cell.length_a   1.000
_cell.length_b   1.000
_cell.length_c   1.000
_cell.angle_alpha   90.00
_cell.angle_beta   90.00
_cell.angle_gamma   90.00
#
_symmetry.space_group_name_H-M   'P 1'
#
loop_
_entity.id
_entity.type
_entity.pdbx_description
1 polymer ?
#
loop_
_entity_poly.entity_id
_entity_poly.type
_entity_poly.pdbx_seq_one_letter_code
_entity_poly.pdbx_strand_id
1 'polypeptide(L)'
;MTINQLLQKLDTSSPILQATFGLERENLRVTTDGHLAQTAHPSQLGSRNFHPTIQTDFSEQQLELITPIAHSTKEARRLLGAISDVAGRSIDQSECLWPLSMPPQLTEEDIIIARLENEYERHYREGLAKKYGKKLQAISGIHYN
;
A
#
# COMPACT_ATOMS: atom_id res chain seq x y z
N MET A 1 -21.65 -21.45 -24.46
CA MET A 1 -21.87 -19.98 -24.30
C MET A 1 -20.65 -19.40 -23.64
N THR A 2 -20.01 -18.42 -24.27
CA THR A 2 -18.80 -17.76 -23.73
C THR A 2 -19.19 -16.66 -22.73
N ILE A 3 -18.25 -16.27 -21.86
CA ILE A 3 -18.43 -15.13 -20.94
C ILE A 3 -18.86 -13.87 -21.69
N ASN A 4 -18.25 -13.59 -22.84
CA ASN A 4 -18.61 -12.44 -23.66
C ASN A 4 -20.06 -12.48 -24.15
N GLN A 5 -20.57 -13.66 -24.51
CA GLN A 5 -21.98 -13.85 -24.91
C GLN A 5 -22.95 -13.68 -23.73
N LEU A 6 -22.49 -14.00 -22.50
CA LEU A 6 -23.25 -13.74 -21.28
C LEU A 6 -23.27 -12.26 -20.95
N LEU A 7 -22.13 -11.59 -21.01
CA LEU A 7 -22.00 -10.15 -20.73
C LEU A 7 -22.83 -9.29 -21.70
N GLN A 8 -22.92 -9.70 -22.98
CA GLN A 8 -23.76 -9.01 -23.97
C GLN A 8 -25.28 -9.14 -23.70
N LYS A 9 -25.71 -10.13 -22.91
CA LYS A 9 -27.09 -10.32 -22.49
C LYS A 9 -27.45 -9.59 -21.19
N LEU A 10 -26.46 -9.08 -20.47
CA LEU A 10 -26.72 -8.30 -19.27
C LEU A 10 -27.21 -6.90 -19.67
N ASP A 11 -28.34 -6.53 -19.10
CA ASP A 11 -28.80 -5.14 -19.16
C ASP A 11 -27.77 -4.25 -18.44
N THR A 12 -27.25 -3.23 -19.13
CA THR A 12 -26.28 -2.29 -18.57
C THR A 12 -26.82 -1.48 -17.39
N SER A 13 -28.14 -1.44 -17.21
CA SER A 13 -28.80 -0.87 -16.04
C SER A 13 -28.90 -1.84 -14.86
N SER A 14 -28.49 -3.11 -15.03
CA SER A 14 -28.56 -4.12 -13.98
C SER A 14 -27.72 -3.72 -12.76
N PRO A 15 -28.28 -3.80 -11.53
CA PRO A 15 -27.54 -3.53 -10.30
C PRO A 15 -26.25 -4.37 -10.14
N ILE A 16 -26.20 -5.56 -10.75
CA ILE A 16 -25.01 -6.44 -10.74
C ILE A 16 -23.79 -5.80 -11.42
N LEU A 17 -24.00 -4.82 -12.29
CA LEU A 17 -22.94 -4.05 -12.95
C LEU A 17 -22.57 -2.77 -12.22
N GLN A 18 -23.29 -2.45 -11.14
CA GLN A 18 -23.01 -1.32 -10.27
C GLN A 18 -22.13 -1.80 -9.10
N ALA A 19 -20.84 -1.93 -9.35
CA ALA A 19 -19.88 -2.28 -8.30
C ALA A 19 -19.31 -1.03 -7.66
N THR A 20 -19.04 -1.16 -6.36
CA THR A 20 -18.16 -0.24 -5.62
C THR A 20 -16.90 -0.99 -5.23
N PHE A 21 -15.77 -0.32 -5.24
CA PHE A 21 -14.50 -0.96 -4.91
C PHE A 21 -13.49 0.04 -4.35
N GLY A 22 -12.45 -0.48 -3.74
CA GLY A 22 -11.31 0.27 -3.29
C GLY A 22 -10.00 -0.29 -3.86
N LEU A 23 -8.96 0.51 -3.80
CA LEU A 23 -7.60 0.09 -4.12
C LEU A 23 -6.72 0.32 -2.89
N GLU A 24 -5.86 -0.64 -2.63
CA GLU A 24 -4.74 -0.49 -1.70
C GLU A 24 -3.46 -0.65 -2.51
N ARG A 25 -2.49 0.19 -2.25
CA ARG A 25 -1.18 0.10 -2.88
C ARG A 25 -0.10 0.25 -1.83
N GLU A 26 0.75 -0.74 -1.76
CA GLU A 26 1.94 -0.71 -0.92
C GLU A 26 3.12 -0.12 -1.68
N ASN A 27 3.95 0.65 -1.00
CA ASN A 27 5.18 1.21 -1.54
C ASN A 27 6.27 1.24 -0.46
N LEU A 28 7.45 0.76 -0.77
CA LEU A 28 8.63 1.00 0.03
C LEU A 28 9.11 2.44 -0.16
N ARG A 29 9.58 3.06 0.91
CA ARG A 29 10.37 4.29 0.86
C ARG A 29 11.83 3.92 0.67
N VAL A 30 12.47 4.52 -0.30
CA VAL A 30 13.88 4.32 -0.63
C VAL A 30 14.58 5.67 -0.72
N THR A 31 15.84 5.69 -0.39
CA THR A 31 16.72 6.85 -0.60
C THR A 31 17.04 7.02 -2.08
N THR A 32 17.49 8.20 -2.48
CA THR A 32 17.80 8.51 -3.89
C THR A 32 18.94 7.67 -4.48
N ASP A 33 19.74 7.01 -3.64
CA ASP A 33 20.78 6.05 -4.02
C ASP A 33 20.29 4.58 -4.02
N GLY A 34 18.99 4.35 -3.79
CA GLY A 34 18.33 3.07 -3.96
C GLY A 34 18.33 2.14 -2.74
N HIS A 35 18.72 2.62 -1.56
CA HIS A 35 18.63 1.86 -0.31
C HIS A 35 17.29 2.07 0.38
N LEU A 36 16.87 1.12 1.24
CA LEU A 36 15.68 1.31 2.08
C LEU A 36 15.86 2.52 3.00
N ALA A 37 14.86 3.38 3.05
CA ALA A 37 14.82 4.50 3.97
C ALA A 37 14.86 4.00 5.42
N GLN A 38 15.66 4.63 6.26
CA GLN A 38 15.78 4.28 7.68
C GLN A 38 15.04 5.28 8.59
N THR A 39 14.34 6.23 8.00
CA THR A 39 13.54 7.23 8.72
C THR A 39 12.24 6.61 9.26
N ALA A 40 11.70 7.24 10.31
CA ALA A 40 10.39 6.87 10.85
C ALA A 40 9.25 7.21 9.88
N HIS A 41 8.03 6.77 10.21
CA HIS A 41 6.82 7.21 9.51
C HIS A 41 6.77 8.73 9.40
N PRO A 42 6.46 9.30 8.22
CA PRO A 42 6.50 10.74 8.02
C PRO A 42 5.56 11.49 8.97
N SER A 43 6.12 12.34 9.83
CA SER A 43 5.35 13.07 10.87
C SER A 43 4.27 13.99 10.27
N GLN A 44 4.46 14.45 9.04
CA GLN A 44 3.50 15.27 8.30
C GLN A 44 2.18 14.55 8.02
N LEU A 45 2.20 13.22 8.01
CA LEU A 45 1.00 12.37 7.85
C LEU A 45 0.25 12.14 9.18
N GLY A 46 0.81 12.63 10.30
CA GLY A 46 0.22 12.40 11.62
C GLY A 46 0.36 10.96 12.09
N SER A 47 -0.64 10.47 12.81
CA SER A 47 -0.61 9.10 13.35
C SER A 47 -0.93 8.08 12.24
N ARG A 48 -0.03 7.14 12.05
CA ARG A 48 -0.21 5.99 11.13
C ARG A 48 -1.44 5.13 11.44
N ASN A 49 -1.89 5.12 12.70
CA ASN A 49 -3.02 4.30 13.14
C ASN A 49 -4.38 4.94 12.84
N PHE A 50 -4.40 6.25 12.57
CA PHE A 50 -5.64 7.01 12.40
C PHE A 50 -5.72 7.74 11.06
N HIS A 51 -4.66 7.72 10.25
CA HIS A 51 -4.72 8.32 8.92
C HIS A 51 -5.62 7.46 8.02
N PRO A 52 -6.67 8.03 7.41
CA PRO A 52 -7.71 7.24 6.74
C PRO A 52 -7.24 6.62 5.41
N THR A 53 -6.15 7.10 4.83
CA THR A 53 -5.73 6.73 3.47
C THR A 53 -4.24 6.43 3.31
N ILE A 54 -3.41 6.72 4.32
CA ILE A 54 -1.96 6.44 4.29
C ILE A 54 -1.54 5.86 5.63
N GLN A 55 -1.18 4.61 5.63
CA GLN A 55 -0.78 3.87 6.82
C GLN A 55 0.63 3.30 6.67
N THR A 56 1.13 2.66 7.71
CA THR A 56 2.35 1.85 7.65
C THR A 56 1.93 0.39 7.65
N ASP A 57 2.39 -0.37 6.67
CA ASP A 57 2.11 -1.80 6.59
C ASP A 57 3.06 -2.63 7.49
N PHE A 58 3.75 -3.61 6.94
CA PHE A 58 4.62 -4.51 7.70
C PHE A 58 5.86 -3.82 8.25
N SER A 59 6.54 -3.04 7.42
CA SER A 59 7.79 -2.38 7.78
C SER A 59 7.65 -0.88 7.94
N GLU A 60 8.52 -0.28 8.74
CA GLU A 60 8.58 1.17 8.95
C GLU A 60 8.76 1.93 7.62
N GLN A 61 9.40 1.28 6.65
CA GLN A 61 9.67 1.83 5.33
C GLN A 61 8.49 1.68 4.35
N GLN A 62 7.49 0.85 4.67
CA GLN A 62 6.40 0.51 3.76
C GLN A 62 5.15 1.33 4.06
N LEU A 63 4.80 2.21 3.13
CA LEU A 63 3.54 2.94 3.17
C LEU A 63 2.47 2.17 2.41
N GLU A 64 1.30 2.08 3.00
CA GLU A 64 0.08 1.55 2.40
C GLU A 64 -0.86 2.70 2.07
N LEU A 65 -1.22 2.82 0.80
CA LEU A 65 -2.07 3.87 0.26
C LEU A 65 -3.46 3.29 -0.03
N ILE A 66 -4.46 3.71 0.76
CA ILE A 66 -5.82 3.15 0.74
C ILE A 66 -6.78 4.18 0.15
N THR A 67 -7.50 3.82 -0.92
CA THR A 67 -8.50 4.72 -1.49
C THR A 67 -9.81 4.64 -0.71
N PRO A 68 -10.57 5.74 -0.67
CA PRO A 68 -11.99 5.65 -0.39
C PRO A 68 -12.71 4.79 -1.42
N ILE A 69 -13.96 4.43 -1.12
CA ILE A 69 -14.84 3.71 -2.06
C ILE A 69 -14.97 4.51 -3.36
N ALA A 70 -14.76 3.83 -4.47
CA ALA A 70 -14.88 4.36 -5.81
C ALA A 70 -16.01 3.64 -6.60
N HIS A 71 -16.66 4.38 -7.49
CA HIS A 71 -17.74 3.88 -8.34
C HIS A 71 -17.30 3.69 -9.80
N SER A 72 -16.04 3.94 -10.13
CA SER A 72 -15.45 3.71 -11.43
C SER A 72 -13.94 3.55 -11.36
N THR A 73 -13.36 2.86 -12.32
CA THR A 73 -11.89 2.71 -12.46
C THR A 73 -11.18 4.06 -12.64
N LYS A 74 -11.83 5.00 -13.33
CA LYS A 74 -11.30 6.35 -13.51
C LYS A 74 -11.23 7.12 -12.18
N GLU A 75 -12.27 6.99 -11.35
CA GLU A 75 -12.32 7.58 -10.01
C GLU A 75 -11.27 6.95 -9.10
N ALA A 76 -11.21 5.63 -9.01
CA ALA A 76 -10.22 4.91 -8.19
C ALA A 76 -8.79 5.31 -8.56
N ARG A 77 -8.47 5.36 -9.85
CA ARG A 77 -7.16 5.82 -10.34
C ARG A 77 -6.85 7.26 -9.94
N ARG A 78 -7.83 8.16 -10.03
CA ARG A 78 -7.67 9.56 -9.63
C ARG A 78 -7.43 9.69 -8.13
N LEU A 79 -8.19 8.96 -7.30
CA LEU A 79 -8.04 8.94 -5.86
C LEU A 79 -6.67 8.38 -5.45
N LEU A 80 -6.27 7.22 -5.99
CA LEU A 80 -4.96 6.64 -5.70
C LEU A 80 -3.82 7.56 -6.13
N GLY A 81 -3.93 8.22 -7.28
CA GLY A 81 -2.95 9.20 -7.75
C GLY A 81 -2.81 10.37 -6.77
N ALA A 82 -3.93 10.95 -6.33
CA ALA A 82 -3.91 12.05 -5.37
C ALA A 82 -3.30 11.65 -4.02
N ILE A 83 -3.62 10.44 -3.51
CA ILE A 83 -3.04 9.91 -2.27
C ILE A 83 -1.54 9.67 -2.45
N SER A 84 -1.12 9.13 -3.60
CA SER A 84 0.29 8.93 -3.93
C SER A 84 1.07 10.25 -3.98
N ASP A 85 0.48 11.31 -4.53
CA ASP A 85 1.08 12.65 -4.56
C ASP A 85 1.25 13.23 -3.15
N VAL A 86 0.26 13.04 -2.27
CA VAL A 86 0.35 13.45 -0.86
C VAL A 86 1.47 12.68 -0.16
N ALA A 87 1.49 11.35 -0.29
CA ALA A 87 2.52 10.51 0.31
C ALA A 87 3.92 10.93 -0.17
N GLY A 88 4.11 11.08 -1.48
CA GLY A 88 5.40 11.50 -2.07
C GLY A 88 5.88 12.87 -1.63
N ARG A 89 4.97 13.79 -1.27
CA ARG A 89 5.32 15.13 -0.74
C ARG A 89 5.55 15.13 0.77
N SER A 90 5.13 14.10 1.47
CA SER A 90 5.22 13.97 2.93
C SER A 90 6.46 13.22 3.40
N ILE A 91 7.13 12.48 2.52
CA ILE A 91 8.39 11.79 2.83
C ILE A 91 9.57 12.77 2.79
N ASP A 92 10.72 12.34 3.32
CA ASP A 92 11.94 13.16 3.29
C ASP A 92 12.36 13.47 1.84
N GLN A 93 12.97 14.63 1.62
CA GLN A 93 13.44 15.07 0.29
C GLN A 93 14.52 14.17 -0.31
N SER A 94 15.23 13.42 0.53
CA SER A 94 16.22 12.41 0.11
C SER A 94 15.60 11.06 -0.22
N GLU A 95 14.27 10.92 -0.11
CA GLU A 95 13.54 9.68 -0.31
C GLU A 95 12.60 9.76 -1.51
N CYS A 96 12.25 8.58 -2.03
CA CYS A 96 11.18 8.41 -3.01
C CYS A 96 10.37 7.14 -2.73
N LEU A 97 9.17 7.07 -3.27
CA LEU A 97 8.35 5.87 -3.23
C LEU A 97 8.85 4.90 -4.32
N TRP A 98 9.24 3.70 -3.91
CA TRP A 98 9.69 2.66 -4.83
C TRP A 98 8.54 2.19 -5.71
N PRO A 99 8.67 2.24 -7.06
CA PRO A 99 7.54 2.01 -7.95
C PRO A 99 7.26 0.54 -8.26
N LEU A 100 8.18 -0.37 -7.89
CA LEU A 100 8.10 -1.79 -8.24
C LEU A 100 7.56 -2.60 -7.07
N SER A 101 6.91 -3.73 -7.39
CA SER A 101 6.45 -4.71 -6.41
C SER A 101 7.62 -5.40 -5.71
N MET A 102 8.60 -5.84 -6.49
CA MET A 102 9.83 -6.41 -5.92
C MET A 102 10.68 -5.32 -5.29
N PRO A 103 11.16 -5.53 -4.06
CA PRO A 103 11.99 -4.55 -3.38
C PRO A 103 13.35 -4.33 -4.10
N PRO A 104 14.06 -3.22 -3.80
CA PRO A 104 15.44 -3.06 -4.24
C PRO A 104 16.34 -4.10 -3.57
N GLN A 105 17.64 -4.07 -3.87
CA GLN A 105 18.60 -4.91 -3.16
C GLN A 105 18.59 -4.55 -1.67
N LEU A 106 18.32 -5.55 -0.81
CA LEU A 106 18.22 -5.38 0.64
C LEU A 106 18.63 -6.65 1.38
N THR A 107 18.95 -6.51 2.65
CA THR A 107 19.15 -7.58 3.62
C THR A 107 17.99 -7.66 4.61
N GLU A 108 17.95 -8.68 5.46
CA GLU A 108 16.93 -8.79 6.52
C GLU A 108 17.08 -7.67 7.58
N GLU A 109 18.31 -7.20 7.78
CA GLU A 109 18.66 -6.16 8.76
C GLU A 109 18.17 -4.78 8.32
N ASP A 110 18.08 -4.53 7.01
CA ASP A 110 17.59 -3.26 6.47
C ASP A 110 16.11 -3.03 6.76
N ILE A 111 15.35 -4.12 6.97
CA ILE A 111 13.91 -4.07 7.17
C ILE A 111 13.58 -3.89 8.65
N ILE A 112 13.04 -2.74 8.99
CA ILE A 112 12.57 -2.40 10.34
C ILE A 112 11.09 -2.73 10.43
N ILE A 113 10.70 -3.67 11.29
CA ILE A 113 9.28 -3.94 11.56
C ILE A 113 8.61 -2.67 12.08
N ALA A 114 7.41 -2.38 11.57
CA ALA A 114 6.67 -1.17 11.92
C ALA A 114 6.53 -0.98 13.44
N ARG A 115 6.87 0.20 13.92
CA ARG A 115 6.84 0.58 15.34
C ARG A 115 5.43 0.98 15.75
N LEU A 116 4.54 -0.01 15.81
CA LEU A 116 3.14 0.22 16.16
C LEU A 116 2.95 0.31 17.67
N GLU A 117 2.03 1.17 18.09
CA GLU A 117 1.65 1.30 19.51
C GLU A 117 0.81 0.11 19.97
N ASN A 118 0.02 -0.49 19.08
CA ASN A 118 -0.78 -1.66 19.34
C ASN A 118 0.12 -2.90 19.47
N GLU A 119 0.20 -3.47 20.68
CA GLU A 119 1.03 -4.64 20.98
C GLU A 119 0.62 -5.89 20.18
N TYR A 120 -0.69 -6.10 19.96
CA TYR A 120 -1.19 -7.23 19.20
C TYR A 120 -0.70 -7.18 17.74
N GLU A 121 -0.83 -6.03 17.11
CA GLU A 121 -0.38 -5.84 15.74
C GLU A 121 1.14 -5.95 15.61
N ARG A 122 1.89 -5.46 16.59
CA ARG A 122 3.35 -5.62 16.63
C ARG A 122 3.75 -7.09 16.75
N HIS A 123 3.18 -7.83 17.70
CA HIS A 123 3.46 -9.26 17.87
C HIS A 123 3.05 -10.08 16.64
N TYR A 124 1.95 -9.70 15.97
CA TYR A 124 1.55 -10.33 14.72
C TYR A 124 2.63 -10.19 13.64
N ARG A 125 3.17 -8.98 13.43
CA ARG A 125 4.24 -8.72 12.45
C ARG A 125 5.55 -9.41 12.82
N GLU A 126 5.91 -9.43 14.09
CA GLU A 126 7.06 -10.19 14.60
C GLU A 126 6.89 -11.69 14.33
N GLY A 127 5.68 -12.23 14.52
CA GLY A 127 5.34 -13.60 14.18
C GLY A 127 5.50 -13.91 12.68
N LEU A 128 5.04 -13.01 11.81
CA LEU A 128 5.24 -13.13 10.36
C LEU A 128 6.73 -13.12 9.99
N ALA A 129 7.50 -12.19 10.56
CA ALA A 129 8.95 -12.11 10.36
C ALA A 129 9.65 -13.40 10.76
N LYS A 130 9.30 -13.96 11.92
CA LYS A 130 9.88 -15.22 12.42
C LYS A 130 9.52 -16.42 11.53
N LYS A 131 8.30 -16.46 11.00
CA LYS A 131 7.79 -17.61 10.23
C LYS A 131 8.24 -17.57 8.76
N TYR A 132 8.23 -16.40 8.13
CA TYR A 132 8.42 -16.26 6.70
C TYR A 132 9.64 -15.43 6.29
N GLY A 133 10.32 -14.80 7.26
CA GLY A 133 11.36 -13.80 7.00
C GLY A 133 10.78 -12.42 6.66
N LYS A 134 11.57 -11.37 6.87
CA LYS A 134 11.14 -10.00 6.60
C LYS A 134 11.15 -9.66 5.10
N LYS A 135 12.05 -10.27 4.33
CA LYS A 135 12.15 -10.01 2.87
C LYS A 135 10.88 -10.34 2.11
N LEU A 136 10.19 -11.41 2.49
CA LEU A 136 8.93 -11.79 1.86
C LEU A 136 7.85 -10.73 2.10
N GLN A 137 7.87 -10.12 3.29
CA GLN A 137 6.92 -9.07 3.67
C GLN A 137 7.24 -7.69 3.04
N ALA A 138 8.42 -7.52 2.46
CA ALA A 138 8.81 -6.30 1.76
C ALA A 138 8.35 -6.26 0.28
N ILE A 139 7.74 -7.33 -0.21
CA ILE A 139 7.11 -7.36 -1.54
C ILE A 139 5.84 -6.51 -1.45
N SER A 140 5.76 -5.50 -2.30
CA SER A 140 4.65 -4.55 -2.32
C SER A 140 3.60 -4.91 -3.35
N GLY A 141 2.33 -4.89 -2.97
CA GLY A 141 1.20 -5.27 -3.80
C GLY A 141 0.30 -4.10 -4.21
N ILE A 142 -0.63 -4.41 -5.10
CA ILE A 142 -1.84 -3.62 -5.35
C ILE A 142 -3.01 -4.56 -5.11
N HIS A 143 -3.87 -4.22 -4.14
CA HIS A 143 -5.04 -5.00 -3.79
C HIS A 143 -6.29 -4.32 -4.33
N TYR A 144 -7.19 -5.13 -4.83
CA TYR A 144 -8.51 -4.71 -5.30
C TYR A 144 -9.56 -5.32 -4.37
N ASN A 145 -10.28 -4.47 -3.69
CA ASN A 145 -11.33 -4.83 -2.71
C ASN A 145 -12.72 -4.42 -3.17
#